data_69ecb4e3c31e155550976b775ac85331
#
_entry.id   69ecb4e3c31e155550976b775ac85331
#
_cell.length_a   1.000
_cell.length_b   1.000
_cell.length_c   1.000
_cell.angle_alpha   90.00
_cell.angle_beta   90.00
_cell.angle_gamma   90.00
#
_symmetry.space_group_name_H-M   'P 1'
#
loop_
_entity.id
_entity.type
_entity.pdbx_description
1 polymer ?
#
loop_
_entity_poly.entity_id
_entity_poly.type
_entity_poly.pdbx_seq_one_letter_code
_entity_poly.pdbx_strand_id
1 'polypeptide(L)'
;MNSITALELQENSFRDLRSLINNCNLVRLQLLDGSSRELTCPTLGREFLAGDLEDEKTLGVFRRSILRSVQFETQIGSSTRALEYTRKAIGELLANGQFPALAQVSYLEPRTKPQQLRLIGTSRGFLFTDFLQNPAIPIAALGSIELKL
;
A
#
# COMPACT_ATOMS: atom_id res chain seq x y z
N MET A 1 -20.70 3.10 -8.68
CA MET A 1 -19.42 2.78 -8.01
C MET A 1 -19.60 2.90 -6.52
N ASN A 2 -19.25 1.86 -5.78
CA ASN A 2 -19.35 1.84 -4.34
C ASN A 2 -18.16 2.57 -3.71
N SER A 3 -18.37 3.09 -2.50
CA SER A 3 -17.34 3.86 -1.81
C SER A 3 -17.34 3.50 -0.33
N ILE A 4 -16.15 3.35 0.24
CA ILE A 4 -15.93 3.16 1.67
C ILE A 4 -15.19 4.39 2.19
N THR A 5 -15.79 5.07 3.18
CA THR A 5 -15.17 6.24 3.81
C THR A 5 -14.13 5.86 4.85
N ALA A 6 -13.34 6.83 5.27
CA ALA A 6 -12.35 6.63 6.35
C ALA A 6 -13.01 6.08 7.62
N LEU A 7 -14.18 6.60 7.98
CA LEU A 7 -14.92 6.15 9.16
C LEU A 7 -15.33 4.68 9.02
N GLU A 8 -15.87 4.30 7.87
CA GLU A 8 -16.26 2.93 7.59
C GLU A 8 -15.05 1.97 7.59
N LEU A 9 -13.88 2.44 7.11
CA LEU A 9 -12.64 1.66 7.17
C LEU A 9 -12.20 1.38 8.61
N GLN A 10 -12.57 2.24 9.55
CA GLN A 10 -12.28 2.05 10.97
C GLN A 10 -13.33 1.20 11.69
N GLU A 11 -14.60 1.34 11.32
CA GLU A 11 -15.73 0.70 12.02
C GLU A 11 -16.00 -0.73 11.57
N ASN A 12 -15.78 -1.04 10.29
CA ASN A 12 -16.05 -2.38 9.77
C ASN A 12 -14.96 -3.37 10.17
N SER A 13 -15.34 -4.62 10.32
CA SER A 13 -14.36 -5.65 10.62
C SER A 13 -13.37 -5.81 9.46
N PHE A 14 -12.12 -6.04 9.81
CA PHE A 14 -11.08 -6.28 8.83
C PHE A 14 -11.44 -7.42 7.85
N ARG A 15 -12.06 -8.47 8.37
CA ARG A 15 -12.44 -9.64 7.57
C ARG A 15 -13.42 -9.29 6.46
N ASP A 16 -14.43 -8.51 6.78
CA ASP A 16 -15.47 -8.13 5.82
C ASP A 16 -14.92 -7.19 4.74
N LEU A 17 -14.14 -6.21 5.15
CA LEU A 17 -13.47 -5.28 4.23
C LEU A 17 -12.48 -6.00 3.32
N ARG A 18 -11.71 -6.92 3.87
CA ARG A 18 -10.73 -7.69 3.13
C ARG A 18 -11.38 -8.52 2.03
N SER A 19 -12.45 -9.23 2.37
CA SER A 19 -13.20 -10.03 1.39
C SER A 19 -13.73 -9.16 0.25
N LEU A 20 -14.28 -8.00 0.59
CA LEU A 20 -14.85 -7.08 -0.39
C LEU A 20 -13.78 -6.50 -1.33
N ILE A 21 -12.71 -5.97 -0.78
CA ILE A 21 -11.66 -5.28 -1.55
C ILE A 21 -10.85 -6.28 -2.37
N ASN A 22 -10.52 -7.44 -1.81
CA ASN A 22 -9.71 -8.44 -2.52
C ASN A 22 -10.44 -9.05 -3.72
N ASN A 23 -11.76 -8.91 -3.80
CA ASN A 23 -12.56 -9.37 -4.94
C ASN A 23 -12.72 -8.30 -6.02
N CYS A 24 -12.16 -7.11 -5.84
CA CYS A 24 -12.19 -6.06 -6.84
C CYS A 24 -10.99 -6.16 -7.77
N ASN A 25 -11.17 -5.82 -9.05
CA ASN A 25 -10.06 -5.72 -9.98
C ASN A 25 -9.36 -4.36 -9.90
N LEU A 26 -10.10 -3.33 -9.55
CA LEU A 26 -9.62 -1.96 -9.50
C LEU A 26 -10.25 -1.25 -8.30
N VAL A 27 -9.44 -0.51 -7.56
CA VAL A 27 -9.91 0.42 -6.54
C VAL A 27 -9.29 1.79 -6.77
N ARG A 28 -10.04 2.83 -6.45
CA ARG A 28 -9.56 4.21 -6.43
C ARG A 28 -9.45 4.69 -5.01
N LEU A 29 -8.25 5.12 -4.64
CA LEU A 29 -7.97 5.65 -3.33
C LEU A 29 -8.02 7.17 -3.36
N GLN A 30 -8.70 7.77 -2.41
CA GLN A 30 -8.54 9.19 -2.09
C GLN A 30 -7.75 9.30 -0.81
N LEU A 31 -6.65 10.04 -0.86
CA LEU A 31 -5.78 10.24 0.29
C LEU A 31 -6.19 11.50 1.06
N LEU A 32 -5.77 11.60 2.30
CA LEU A 32 -6.08 12.75 3.16
C LEU A 32 -5.46 14.06 2.63
N ASP A 33 -4.38 13.98 1.86
CA ASP A 33 -3.75 15.13 1.23
C ASP A 33 -4.49 15.65 -0.01
N GLY A 34 -5.58 15.01 -0.42
CA GLY A 34 -6.36 15.35 -1.59
C GLY A 34 -5.93 14.64 -2.87
N SER A 35 -4.80 13.94 -2.87
CA SER A 35 -4.36 13.17 -4.02
C SER A 35 -5.18 11.87 -4.15
N SER A 36 -5.14 11.29 -5.34
CA SER A 36 -5.80 10.01 -5.62
C SER A 36 -4.84 9.06 -6.32
N ARG A 37 -5.12 7.76 -6.16
CA ARG A 37 -4.37 6.68 -6.79
C ARG A 37 -5.33 5.58 -7.22
N GLU A 38 -5.00 4.90 -8.30
CA GLU A 38 -5.71 3.71 -8.74
C GLU A 38 -4.82 2.49 -8.54
N LEU A 39 -5.38 1.47 -7.89
CA LEU A 39 -4.70 0.20 -7.69
C LEU A 39 -5.44 -0.90 -8.42
N THR A 40 -4.71 -1.71 -9.17
CA THR A 40 -5.23 -2.97 -9.70
C THR A 40 -4.80 -4.12 -8.81
N CYS A 41 -5.59 -5.17 -8.80
CA CYS A 41 -5.36 -6.35 -7.95
C CYS A 41 -5.13 -5.98 -6.48
N PRO A 42 -6.06 -5.20 -5.87
CA PRO A 42 -5.83 -4.71 -4.52
C PRO A 42 -5.87 -5.82 -3.47
N THR A 43 -5.09 -5.65 -2.44
CA THR A 43 -5.06 -6.53 -1.27
C THR A 43 -5.08 -5.71 0.00
N LEU A 44 -6.07 -5.93 0.84
CA LEU A 44 -6.18 -5.25 2.12
C LEU A 44 -5.49 -6.06 3.22
N GLY A 45 -4.47 -5.45 3.81
CA GLY A 45 -3.86 -5.91 5.06
C GLY A 45 -4.46 -5.18 6.26
N ARG A 46 -4.01 -5.55 7.44
CA ARG A 46 -4.52 -4.92 8.68
C ARG A 46 -4.16 -3.44 8.78
N GLU A 47 -2.96 -3.07 8.33
CA GLU A 47 -2.47 -1.70 8.42
C GLU A 47 -2.38 -1.01 7.07
N PHE A 48 -2.24 -1.78 6.00
CA PHE A 48 -1.97 -1.26 4.66
C PHE A 48 -2.91 -1.83 3.61
N LEU A 49 -3.12 -1.06 2.56
CA LEU A 49 -3.75 -1.51 1.32
C LEU A 49 -2.68 -1.47 0.23
N ALA A 50 -2.48 -2.57 -0.45
CA ALA A 50 -1.47 -2.71 -1.48
C ALA A 50 -2.09 -3.11 -2.82
N GLY A 51 -1.43 -2.77 -3.91
CA GLY A 51 -1.83 -3.16 -5.25
C GLY A 51 -0.87 -2.62 -6.29
N ASP A 52 -1.10 -2.99 -7.54
CA ASP A 52 -0.32 -2.46 -8.65
C ASP A 52 -0.82 -1.07 -9.03
N LEU A 53 0.09 -0.14 -9.18
CA LEU A 53 -0.20 1.18 -9.75
C LEU A 53 -0.35 1.06 -11.28
N GLU A 54 -0.65 2.17 -11.95
CA GLU A 54 -1.00 2.26 -13.38
C GLU A 54 -0.16 1.38 -14.31
N ASP A 55 1.13 1.24 -14.03
CA ASP A 55 1.96 0.24 -14.66
C ASP A 55 2.08 -0.98 -13.73
N GLU A 56 1.98 -2.16 -14.24
CA GLU A 56 2.10 -3.39 -13.47
C GLU A 56 3.49 -3.59 -12.83
N LYS A 57 4.41 -2.65 -13.07
CA LYS A 57 5.79 -2.69 -12.56
C LYS A 57 5.99 -1.87 -11.28
N THR A 58 4.97 -1.16 -10.82
CA THR A 58 5.05 -0.37 -9.59
C THR A 58 4.05 -0.90 -8.58
N LEU A 59 4.54 -1.29 -7.42
CA LEU A 59 3.71 -1.71 -6.30
C LEU A 59 3.42 -0.49 -5.42
N GLY A 60 2.14 -0.18 -5.21
CA GLY A 60 1.72 0.83 -4.26
C GLY A 60 1.31 0.20 -2.94
N VAL A 61 1.78 0.77 -1.83
CA VAL A 61 1.44 0.33 -0.48
C VAL A 61 1.04 1.56 0.31
N PHE A 62 -0.21 1.58 0.79
CA PHE A 62 -0.79 2.75 1.45
C PHE A 62 -1.30 2.37 2.83
N ARG A 63 -0.91 3.12 3.85
CA ARG A 63 -1.42 2.91 5.20
C ARG A 63 -2.90 3.27 5.25
N ARG A 64 -3.70 2.44 5.89
CA ARG A 64 -5.15 2.65 5.96
C ARG A 64 -5.51 4.01 6.57
N SER A 65 -4.73 4.48 7.55
CA SER A 65 -5.01 5.75 8.23
C SER A 65 -4.83 7.00 7.36
N ILE A 66 -4.16 6.91 6.21
CA ILE A 66 -4.02 8.05 5.29
C ILE A 66 -5.10 8.06 4.20
N LEU A 67 -5.96 7.07 4.18
CA LEU A 67 -7.04 6.97 3.19
C LEU A 67 -8.27 7.76 3.66
N ARG A 68 -8.77 8.63 2.79
CA ARG A 68 -10.06 9.31 3.00
C ARG A 68 -11.21 8.43 2.56
N SER A 69 -11.07 7.78 1.42
CA SER A 69 -12.08 6.86 0.89
C SER A 69 -11.46 5.87 -0.09
N VAL A 70 -12.15 4.76 -0.26
CA VAL A 70 -11.84 3.75 -1.27
C VAL A 70 -13.09 3.58 -2.12
N GLN A 71 -12.96 3.83 -3.43
CA GLN A 71 -14.03 3.59 -4.39
C GLN A 71 -13.76 2.28 -5.13
N PHE A 72 -14.78 1.46 -5.30
CA PHE A 72 -14.61 0.15 -5.91
C PHE A 72 -15.87 -0.29 -6.63
N GLU A 73 -15.69 -1.18 -7.60
CA GLU A 73 -16.75 -1.95 -8.23
C GLU A 73 -16.52 -3.42 -7.91
N THR A 74 -17.50 -4.06 -7.30
CA THR A 74 -17.42 -5.47 -7.02
C THR A 74 -17.62 -6.25 -8.33
N GLN A 75 -16.62 -7.03 -8.71
CA GLN A 75 -16.72 -7.93 -9.88
C GLN A 75 -16.75 -9.37 -9.42
N ILE A 76 -17.48 -10.19 -10.18
CA ILE A 76 -17.54 -11.63 -9.93
C ILE A 76 -16.25 -12.25 -10.47
N GLY A 77 -15.43 -12.75 -9.56
CA GLY A 77 -14.15 -13.38 -9.89
C GLY A 77 -12.98 -12.67 -9.24
N SER A 78 -12.10 -13.41 -8.60
CA SER A 78 -10.86 -12.90 -8.04
C SER A 78 -9.73 -13.07 -9.03
N SER A 79 -8.83 -12.10 -9.16
CA SER A 79 -7.59 -12.32 -9.89
C SER A 79 -6.67 -13.22 -9.08
N THR A 80 -5.91 -14.07 -9.75
CA THR A 80 -4.90 -14.93 -9.09
C THR A 80 -3.83 -14.09 -8.38
N ARG A 81 -3.57 -12.91 -8.89
CA ARG A 81 -2.57 -12.00 -8.34
C ARG A 81 -3.01 -11.38 -7.01
N ALA A 82 -4.28 -11.03 -6.89
CA ALA A 82 -4.84 -10.58 -5.61
C ALA A 82 -4.76 -11.67 -4.54
N LEU A 83 -4.96 -12.93 -4.93
CA LEU A 83 -4.81 -14.07 -4.04
C LEU A 83 -3.37 -14.28 -3.57
N GLU A 84 -2.39 -14.03 -4.43
CA GLU A 84 -0.98 -14.06 -4.03
C GLU A 84 -0.67 -13.01 -2.96
N TYR A 85 -1.08 -11.78 -3.21
CA TYR A 85 -0.87 -10.69 -2.25
C TYR A 85 -1.58 -10.95 -0.92
N THR A 86 -2.75 -11.56 -0.95
CA THR A 86 -3.53 -11.84 0.27
C THR A 86 -2.79 -12.76 1.24
N ARG A 87 -1.94 -13.61 0.74
CA ARG A 87 -1.20 -14.58 1.56
C ARG A 87 0.07 -14.00 2.17
N LYS A 88 0.45 -12.81 1.75
CA LYS A 88 1.71 -12.19 2.18
C LYS A 88 1.42 -11.00 3.08
N ALA A 89 2.07 -10.95 4.22
CA ALA A 89 2.14 -9.72 5.00
C ALA A 89 2.91 -8.66 4.19
N ILE A 90 2.60 -7.39 4.41
CA ILE A 90 3.28 -6.29 3.71
C ILE A 90 4.81 -6.39 3.88
N GLY A 91 5.28 -6.77 5.07
CA GLY A 91 6.70 -6.97 5.31
C GLY A 91 7.31 -8.08 4.45
N GLU A 92 6.56 -9.14 4.17
CA GLU A 92 7.00 -10.21 3.27
C GLU A 92 7.05 -9.75 1.82
N LEU A 93 6.07 -8.97 1.38
CA LEU A 93 6.10 -8.38 0.05
C LEU A 93 7.34 -7.51 -0.15
N LEU A 94 7.66 -6.70 0.84
CA LEU A 94 8.86 -5.86 0.82
C LEU A 94 10.13 -6.68 0.92
N ALA A 95 10.14 -7.71 1.75
CA ALA A 95 11.32 -8.59 1.92
C ALA A 95 11.59 -9.44 0.68
N ASN A 96 10.55 -9.85 -0.05
CA ASN A 96 10.68 -10.62 -1.29
C ASN A 96 10.84 -9.72 -2.52
N GLY A 97 10.81 -8.40 -2.36
CA GLY A 97 11.12 -7.47 -3.42
C GLY A 97 12.54 -7.65 -3.93
N GLN A 98 12.74 -7.34 -5.20
CA GLN A 98 14.07 -7.39 -5.78
C GLN A 98 14.87 -6.16 -5.35
N PHE A 99 15.76 -6.33 -4.40
CA PHE A 99 16.63 -5.25 -3.95
C PHE A 99 17.97 -5.26 -4.71
N PRO A 100 18.56 -4.09 -4.99
CA PRO A 100 18.07 -2.75 -4.66
C PRO A 100 16.91 -2.31 -5.56
N ALA A 101 16.00 -1.52 -5.03
CA ALA A 101 14.84 -1.03 -5.74
C ALA A 101 14.60 0.46 -5.46
N LEU A 102 14.16 1.20 -6.49
CA LEU A 102 13.76 2.59 -6.31
C LEU A 102 12.36 2.66 -5.70
N ALA A 103 12.21 3.52 -4.73
CA ALA A 103 10.92 3.73 -4.07
C ALA A 103 10.68 5.21 -3.81
N GLN A 104 9.42 5.61 -3.92
CA GLN A 104 8.96 6.88 -3.38
C GLN A 104 8.29 6.61 -2.06
N VAL A 105 8.79 7.22 -0.99
CA VAL A 105 8.33 7.01 0.37
C VAL A 105 7.67 8.27 0.88
N SER A 106 6.46 8.13 1.41
CA SER A 106 5.75 9.20 2.11
C SER A 106 5.59 8.83 3.58
N TYR A 107 5.62 9.83 4.45
CA TYR A 107 5.62 9.63 5.89
C TYR A 107 4.27 10.02 6.51
N LEU A 108 3.96 9.45 7.67
CA LEU A 108 2.78 9.83 8.46
C LEU A 108 2.89 11.27 8.98
N GLU A 109 4.10 11.72 9.28
CA GLU A 109 4.33 13.11 9.69
C GLU A 109 4.03 14.05 8.51
N PRO A 110 2.99 14.90 8.60
CA PRO A 110 2.54 15.69 7.45
C PRO A 110 3.55 16.75 6.99
N ARG A 111 4.52 17.12 7.84
CA ARG A 111 5.55 18.10 7.49
C ARG A 111 6.75 17.49 6.79
N THR A 112 6.89 16.18 6.84
CA THR A 112 7.98 15.48 6.19
C THR A 112 7.66 15.29 4.71
N LYS A 113 8.50 15.81 3.84
CA LYS A 113 8.31 15.70 2.39
C LYS A 113 8.53 14.27 1.92
N PRO A 114 7.79 13.80 0.91
CA PRO A 114 8.08 12.54 0.24
C PRO A 114 9.52 12.51 -0.28
N GLN A 115 10.13 11.34 -0.21
CA GLN A 115 11.50 11.13 -0.65
C GLN A 115 11.58 10.00 -1.67
N GLN A 116 12.42 10.19 -2.68
CA GLN A 116 12.83 9.09 -3.55
C GLN A 116 14.08 8.48 -2.96
N LEU A 117 14.01 7.20 -2.67
CA LEU A 117 15.08 6.46 -2.02
C LEU A 117 15.36 5.16 -2.75
N ARG A 118 16.58 4.71 -2.64
CA ARG A 118 16.95 3.37 -3.08
C ARG A 118 16.91 2.45 -1.87
N LEU A 119 15.97 1.51 -1.89
CA LEU A 119 15.86 0.50 -0.84
C LEU A 119 16.86 -0.61 -1.11
N ILE A 120 17.64 -0.97 -0.10
CA ILE A 120 18.66 -2.00 -0.20
C ILE A 120 18.33 -3.25 0.59
N GLY A 121 17.29 -3.22 1.39
CA GLY A 121 16.84 -4.37 2.15
C GLY A 121 15.76 -4.01 3.14
N THR A 122 15.27 -5.04 3.80
CA THR A 122 14.31 -4.89 4.90
C THR A 122 14.72 -5.79 6.05
N SER A 123 14.35 -5.39 7.25
CA SER A 123 14.33 -6.25 8.40
C SER A 123 13.04 -6.00 9.17
N ARG A 124 12.85 -6.75 10.25
CA ARG A 124 11.64 -6.65 11.05
C ARG A 124 11.45 -5.22 11.56
N GLY A 125 10.44 -4.53 11.04
CA GLY A 125 10.08 -3.19 11.46
C GLY A 125 10.83 -2.05 10.77
N PHE A 126 11.78 -2.33 9.86
CA PHE A 126 12.57 -1.30 9.19
C PHE A 126 12.76 -1.55 7.70
N LEU A 127 12.85 -0.45 6.93
CA LEU A 127 13.36 -0.43 5.58
C LEU A 127 14.78 0.13 5.59
N PHE A 128 15.70 -0.51 4.90
CA PHE A 128 17.06 -0.03 4.76
C PHE A 128 17.30 0.65 3.42
N THR A 129 18.00 1.77 3.45
CA THR A 129 18.29 2.60 2.27
C THR A 129 19.78 2.83 2.14
N ASP A 130 20.21 3.26 0.94
CA ASP A 130 21.60 3.70 0.72
C ASP A 130 21.78 5.19 1.01
N PHE A 131 20.77 5.87 1.53
CA PHE A 131 20.82 7.29 1.89
C PHE A 131 21.43 7.45 3.29
N LEU A 132 22.65 7.97 3.35
CA LEU A 132 23.44 8.02 4.60
C LEU A 132 22.79 8.81 5.74
N GLN A 133 21.98 9.83 5.42
CA GLN A 133 21.30 10.65 6.41
C GLN A 133 20.05 9.97 6.97
N ASN A 134 19.55 8.93 6.30
CA ASN A 134 18.39 8.19 6.74
C ASN A 134 18.51 6.72 6.33
N PRO A 135 19.48 5.99 6.91
CA PRO A 135 19.80 4.63 6.45
C PRO A 135 18.76 3.58 6.84
N ALA A 136 17.92 3.87 7.85
CA ALA A 136 16.89 2.96 8.31
C ALA A 136 15.61 3.73 8.58
N ILE A 137 14.52 3.30 7.94
CA ILE A 137 13.21 3.93 8.09
C ILE A 137 12.30 2.97 8.85
N PRO A 138 11.77 3.36 10.02
CA PRO A 138 10.78 2.54 10.71
C PRO A 138 9.53 2.38 9.85
N ILE A 139 9.04 1.17 9.69
CA ILE A 139 7.79 0.90 8.97
C ILE A 139 6.62 1.65 9.63
N ALA A 140 6.65 1.80 10.95
CA ALA A 140 5.63 2.55 11.69
C ALA A 140 5.54 4.03 11.29
N ALA A 141 6.60 4.61 10.72
CA ALA A 141 6.61 6.01 10.27
C ALA A 141 6.08 6.20 8.84
N LEU A 142 5.81 5.12 8.12
CA LEU A 142 5.41 5.18 6.71
C LEU A 142 3.93 5.49 6.54
N GLY A 143 3.63 6.43 5.65
CA GLY A 143 2.29 6.63 5.12
C GLY A 143 2.06 5.79 3.87
N SER A 144 2.98 5.86 2.92
CA SER A 144 2.90 5.09 1.68
C SER A 144 4.28 4.79 1.10
N ILE A 145 4.32 3.76 0.26
CA ILE A 145 5.48 3.40 -0.54
C ILE A 145 5.00 3.11 -1.95
N GLU A 146 5.69 3.69 -2.93
CA GLU A 146 5.54 3.32 -4.34
C GLU A 146 6.86 2.68 -4.77
N LEU A 147 6.85 1.36 -4.91
CA LEU A 147 8.04 0.55 -5.14
C LEU A 147 8.08 0.11 -6.61
N LYS A 148 9.15 0.47 -7.31
CA LYS A 148 9.39 -0.02 -8.67
C LYS A 148 9.99 -1.42 -8.63
N LEU A 149 9.27 -2.34 -9.21
CA LEU A 149 9.66 -3.74 -9.28
C LEU A 149 10.54 -4.04 -10.51
#